data_35e59d99f8aa001a0b1d7dbf3f87abfb
#
_entry.id   35e59d99f8aa001a0b1d7dbf3f87abfb
#
_cell.length_a   1.000
_cell.length_b   1.000
_cell.length_c   1.000
_cell.angle_alpha   90.00
_cell.angle_beta   90.00
_cell.angle_gamma   90.00
#
_symmetry.space_group_name_H-M   'P 1'
#
loop_
_entity.id
_entity.type
_entity.pdbx_description
1 polymer ?
#
loop_
_entity_poly.entity_id
_entity_poly.type
_entity_poly.pdbx_seq_one_letter_code
_entity_poly.pdbx_strand_id
1 'polypeptide(L)'
;QIQALTTAQVQALTTSQVPTLLTAQVAALKTSQVEALETADLVKLTTAQVQALTTAQVVALTTDQVPALLTAQVAALKTSQVAALETADLVKLTTDQIQALTTAQVQALTTAQVASLLTSQVQALTDAQVVALTTDQIPTLLTAQVAALKTGQVAVLETVDLVKLTTDQIQALTTAQVQALTTSQV
;
A
#
# COMPACT_ATOMS: atom_id res chain seq x y z
N GLN A 1 -16.78 15.40 21.09
CA GLN A 1 -15.86 15.76 22.18
C GLN A 1 -14.38 15.62 21.75
N ILE A 2 -13.99 14.52 21.07
CA ILE A 2 -12.58 14.28 20.67
C ILE A 2 -12.03 15.40 19.75
N GLN A 3 -12.87 15.98 18.90
CA GLN A 3 -12.49 17.10 18.02
C GLN A 3 -12.15 18.40 18.76
N ALA A 4 -12.56 18.51 20.04
CA ALA A 4 -12.25 19.67 20.87
C ALA A 4 -10.82 19.63 21.43
N LEU A 5 -10.15 18.48 21.38
CA LEU A 5 -8.76 18.35 21.79
C LEU A 5 -7.86 19.18 20.86
N THR A 6 -6.89 19.84 21.43
CA THR A 6 -5.79 20.45 20.67
C THR A 6 -4.82 19.38 20.17
N THR A 7 -3.99 19.70 19.18
CA THR A 7 -2.93 18.80 18.72
C THR A 7 -1.98 18.41 19.86
N ALA A 8 -1.62 19.36 20.75
CA ALA A 8 -0.80 19.09 21.92
C ALA A 8 -1.46 18.10 22.89
N GLN A 9 -2.79 18.17 23.04
CA GLN A 9 -3.51 17.19 23.87
C GLN A 9 -3.62 15.82 23.21
N VAL A 10 -3.66 15.76 21.87
CA VAL A 10 -3.59 14.49 21.13
C VAL A 10 -2.20 13.88 21.27
N GLN A 11 -1.13 14.65 21.15
CA GLN A 11 0.24 14.20 21.40
C GLN A 11 0.48 13.72 22.83
N ALA A 12 -0.26 14.29 23.80
CA ALA A 12 -0.19 13.89 25.21
C ALA A 12 -1.00 12.62 25.54
N LEU A 13 -1.71 12.03 24.57
CA LEU A 13 -2.33 10.72 24.77
C LEU A 13 -1.22 9.68 25.02
N THR A 14 -1.53 8.74 25.87
CA THR A 14 -0.60 7.63 26.14
C THR A 14 -0.91 6.43 25.25
N THR A 15 0.10 5.62 25.02
CA THR A 15 -0.01 4.35 24.26
C THR A 15 -1.07 3.39 24.85
N SER A 16 -1.44 3.54 26.13
CA SER A 16 -2.52 2.78 26.77
C SER A 16 -3.91 3.40 26.56
N GLN A 17 -3.99 4.70 26.32
CA GLN A 17 -5.27 5.40 26.06
C GLN A 17 -5.74 5.24 24.63
N VAL A 18 -4.81 5.24 23.65
CA VAL A 18 -5.15 5.18 22.22
C VAL A 18 -6.02 3.97 21.86
N PRO A 19 -5.71 2.72 22.26
CA PRO A 19 -6.55 1.58 21.94
C PRO A 19 -7.92 1.58 22.63
N THR A 20 -8.13 2.42 23.65
CA THR A 20 -9.43 2.54 24.34
C THR A 20 -10.39 3.51 23.63
N LEU A 21 -9.91 4.28 22.65
CA LEU A 21 -10.78 5.16 21.86
C LEU A 21 -11.80 4.33 21.07
N LEU A 22 -13.03 4.79 21.04
CA LEU A 22 -14.05 4.19 20.18
C LEU A 22 -13.72 4.46 18.70
N THR A 23 -14.09 3.55 17.82
CA THR A 23 -13.93 3.74 16.37
C THR A 23 -14.58 5.04 15.87
N ALA A 24 -15.75 5.39 16.44
CA ALA A 24 -16.42 6.65 16.15
C ALA A 24 -15.61 7.88 16.60
N GLN A 25 -14.85 7.77 17.69
CA GLN A 25 -13.95 8.84 18.13
C GLN A 25 -12.74 8.98 17.20
N VAL A 26 -12.16 7.86 16.77
CA VAL A 26 -11.07 7.86 15.79
C VAL A 26 -11.53 8.47 14.46
N ALA A 27 -12.69 8.05 13.95
CA ALA A 27 -13.26 8.61 12.72
C ALA A 27 -13.59 10.12 12.84
N ALA A 28 -13.84 10.59 14.06
CA ALA A 28 -14.15 12.01 14.34
C ALA A 28 -12.91 12.89 14.57
N LEU A 29 -11.69 12.34 14.62
CA LEU A 29 -10.47 13.15 14.70
C LEU A 29 -10.36 14.07 13.49
N LYS A 30 -9.83 15.27 13.69
CA LYS A 30 -9.45 16.16 12.59
C LYS A 30 -8.19 15.60 11.92
N THR A 31 -7.98 15.94 10.65
CA THR A 31 -6.74 15.58 9.94
C THR A 31 -5.48 16.04 10.67
N SER A 32 -5.49 17.28 11.17
CA SER A 32 -4.39 17.83 11.98
C SER A 32 -4.16 17.10 13.32
N GLN A 33 -5.19 16.45 13.86
CA GLN A 33 -5.04 15.61 15.06
C GLN A 33 -4.43 14.25 14.71
N VAL A 34 -4.77 13.68 13.54
CA VAL A 34 -4.15 12.42 13.04
C VAL A 34 -2.68 12.67 12.70
N GLU A 35 -2.37 13.75 12.00
CA GLU A 35 -1.00 14.18 11.72
C GLU A 35 -0.16 14.36 13.00
N ALA A 36 -0.78 14.85 14.07
CA ALA A 36 -0.12 15.09 15.36
C ALA A 36 0.06 13.83 16.22
N LEU A 37 -0.57 12.68 15.87
CA LEU A 37 -0.36 11.44 16.62
C LEU A 37 1.11 11.01 16.50
N GLU A 38 1.71 10.67 17.64
CA GLU A 38 3.05 10.08 17.64
C GLU A 38 3.02 8.68 17.02
N THR A 39 4.11 8.28 16.37
CA THR A 39 4.22 6.94 15.78
C THR A 39 4.02 5.84 16.82
N ALA A 40 4.51 6.07 18.06
CA ALA A 40 4.34 5.15 19.18
C ALA A 40 2.85 4.92 19.55
N ASP A 41 2.01 5.92 19.33
CA ASP A 41 0.57 5.85 19.56
C ASP A 41 -0.18 5.30 18.34
N LEU A 42 0.24 5.68 17.15
CA LEU A 42 -0.33 5.18 15.90
C LEU A 42 -0.28 3.64 15.83
N VAL A 43 0.84 3.03 16.23
CA VAL A 43 0.99 1.56 16.23
C VAL A 43 0.11 0.86 17.28
N LYS A 44 -0.46 1.61 18.24
CA LYS A 44 -1.41 1.08 19.24
C LYS A 44 -2.85 1.11 18.78
N LEU A 45 -3.16 1.79 17.67
CA LEU A 45 -4.50 1.70 17.09
C LEU A 45 -4.81 0.23 16.74
N THR A 46 -5.98 -0.22 17.13
CA THR A 46 -6.49 -1.53 16.72
C THR A 46 -6.81 -1.52 15.21
N THR A 47 -6.87 -2.70 14.61
CA THR A 47 -7.26 -2.82 13.19
C THR A 47 -8.64 -2.21 12.92
N ALA A 48 -9.59 -2.35 13.86
CA ALA A 48 -10.91 -1.74 13.75
C ALA A 48 -10.83 -0.20 13.76
N GLN A 49 -9.93 0.38 14.58
CA GLN A 49 -9.70 1.82 14.62
C GLN A 49 -9.04 2.32 13.33
N VAL A 50 -8.08 1.56 12.78
CA VAL A 50 -7.45 1.88 11.48
C VAL A 50 -8.49 1.85 10.36
N GLN A 51 -9.37 0.85 10.34
CA GLN A 51 -10.48 0.80 9.38
C GLN A 51 -11.47 1.96 9.54
N ALA A 52 -11.60 2.51 10.75
CA ALA A 52 -12.51 3.63 11.03
C ALA A 52 -11.96 4.97 10.54
N LEU A 53 -10.66 5.10 10.27
CA LEU A 53 -10.10 6.31 9.68
C LEU A 53 -10.81 6.65 8.37
N THR A 54 -11.09 7.92 8.15
CA THR A 54 -11.59 8.42 6.87
C THR A 54 -10.45 8.49 5.85
N THR A 55 -10.77 8.53 4.56
CA THR A 55 -9.76 8.74 3.50
C THR A 55 -8.98 10.03 3.70
N ALA A 56 -9.64 11.12 4.12
CA ALA A 56 -8.97 12.39 4.43
C ALA A 56 -7.97 12.27 5.60
N GLN A 57 -8.27 11.42 6.59
CA GLN A 57 -7.36 11.16 7.70
C GLN A 57 -6.18 10.28 7.26
N VAL A 58 -6.40 9.35 6.33
CA VAL A 58 -5.32 8.53 5.75
C VAL A 58 -4.37 9.39 4.91
N VAL A 59 -4.91 10.30 4.10
CA VAL A 59 -4.10 11.29 3.35
C VAL A 59 -3.29 12.21 4.29
N ALA A 60 -3.79 12.48 5.48
CA ALA A 60 -3.10 13.31 6.47
C ALA A 60 -2.04 12.56 7.29
N LEU A 61 -1.85 11.26 7.09
CA LEU A 61 -0.71 10.56 7.67
C LEU A 61 0.59 11.11 7.09
N THR A 62 1.57 11.28 7.95
CA THR A 62 2.89 11.77 7.51
C THR A 62 3.74 10.65 6.93
N THR A 63 4.74 11.02 6.14
CA THR A 63 5.74 10.10 5.59
C THR A 63 6.54 9.33 6.66
N ASP A 64 6.54 9.78 7.91
CA ASP A 64 7.14 9.07 9.05
C ASP A 64 6.13 8.13 9.73
N GLN A 65 4.83 8.47 9.71
CA GLN A 65 3.77 7.66 10.29
C GLN A 65 3.47 6.40 9.45
N VAL A 66 3.52 6.52 8.12
CA VAL A 66 3.15 5.41 7.21
C VAL A 66 4.07 4.19 7.39
N PRO A 67 5.42 4.30 7.38
CA PRO A 67 6.28 3.13 7.60
C PRO A 67 6.25 2.60 9.05
N ALA A 68 5.73 3.38 10.01
CA ALA A 68 5.55 2.92 11.38
C ALA A 68 4.33 2.01 11.57
N LEU A 69 3.35 2.03 10.66
CA LEU A 69 2.18 1.15 10.74
C LEU A 69 2.62 -0.32 10.81
N LEU A 70 1.94 -1.10 11.63
CA LEU A 70 2.14 -2.55 11.67
C LEU A 70 1.58 -3.20 10.38
N THR A 71 2.16 -4.32 9.96
CA THR A 71 1.65 -5.09 8.80
C THR A 71 0.17 -5.44 8.95
N ALA A 72 -0.28 -5.81 10.15
CA ALA A 72 -1.68 -6.07 10.44
C ALA A 72 -2.57 -4.82 10.27
N GLN A 73 -2.04 -3.63 10.57
CA GLN A 73 -2.76 -2.37 10.37
C GLN A 73 -2.86 -2.03 8.88
N VAL A 74 -1.78 -2.25 8.11
CA VAL A 74 -1.79 -2.06 6.65
C VAL A 74 -2.77 -3.04 5.98
N ALA A 75 -2.74 -4.32 6.35
CA ALA A 75 -3.70 -5.32 5.86
C ALA A 75 -5.16 -4.99 6.20
N ALA A 76 -5.39 -4.29 7.30
CA ALA A 76 -6.72 -3.90 7.76
C ALA A 76 -7.28 -2.64 7.05
N LEU A 77 -6.46 -1.86 6.35
CA LEU A 77 -6.95 -0.70 5.60
C LEU A 77 -8.03 -1.13 4.60
N LYS A 78 -9.04 -0.30 4.42
CA LYS A 78 -10.01 -0.48 3.35
C LYS A 78 -9.36 -0.19 1.98
N THR A 79 -9.89 -0.77 0.92
CA THR A 79 -9.44 -0.49 -0.45
C THR A 79 -9.47 1.01 -0.78
N SER A 80 -10.53 1.71 -0.33
CA SER A 80 -10.65 3.16 -0.50
C SER A 80 -9.59 3.96 0.27
N GLN A 81 -9.13 3.46 1.42
CA GLN A 81 -8.06 4.07 2.18
C GLN A 81 -6.71 3.87 1.50
N VAL A 82 -6.45 2.68 0.96
CA VAL A 82 -5.23 2.39 0.20
C VAL A 82 -5.18 3.21 -1.09
N ALA A 83 -6.28 3.29 -1.83
CA ALA A 83 -6.37 4.11 -3.02
C ALA A 83 -6.20 5.63 -2.75
N ALA A 84 -6.48 6.07 -1.52
CA ALA A 84 -6.32 7.46 -1.11
C ALA A 84 -4.91 7.81 -0.62
N LEU A 85 -4.04 6.83 -0.33
CA LEU A 85 -2.64 7.09 0.05
C LEU A 85 -1.95 7.91 -1.04
N GLU A 86 -1.22 8.93 -0.63
CA GLU A 86 -0.37 9.67 -1.56
C GLU A 86 0.78 8.79 -2.07
N THR A 87 1.23 9.02 -3.29
CA THR A 87 2.37 8.27 -3.85
C THR A 87 3.63 8.44 -3.01
N ALA A 88 3.82 9.64 -2.42
CA ALA A 88 4.93 9.94 -1.51
C ALA A 88 4.92 9.05 -0.26
N ASP A 89 3.75 8.68 0.24
CA ASP A 89 3.57 7.81 1.40
C ASP A 89 3.64 6.33 1.01
N LEU A 90 3.05 5.97 -0.13
CA LEU A 90 3.09 4.60 -0.63
C LEU A 90 4.53 4.09 -0.80
N VAL A 91 5.44 4.93 -1.32
CA VAL A 91 6.87 4.57 -1.49
C VAL A 91 7.61 4.45 -0.15
N LYS A 92 7.04 4.91 0.95
CA LYS A 92 7.59 4.74 2.30
C LYS A 92 7.20 3.42 2.96
N LEU A 93 6.18 2.72 2.43
CA LEU A 93 5.84 1.39 2.93
C LEU A 93 7.05 0.46 2.81
N THR A 94 7.31 -0.29 3.87
CA THR A 94 8.33 -1.33 3.86
C THR A 94 7.93 -2.50 2.97
N THR A 95 8.88 -3.33 2.58
CA THR A 95 8.61 -4.55 1.81
C THR A 95 7.64 -5.49 2.54
N ASP A 96 7.74 -5.61 3.86
CA ASP A 96 6.82 -6.42 4.66
C ASP A 96 5.40 -5.85 4.66
N GLN A 97 5.27 -4.52 4.67
CA GLN A 97 3.98 -3.85 4.56
C GLN A 97 3.37 -4.03 3.16
N ILE A 98 4.18 -3.98 2.09
CA ILE A 98 3.73 -4.29 0.72
C ILE A 98 3.24 -5.75 0.64
N GLN A 99 3.96 -6.71 1.21
CA GLN A 99 3.53 -8.11 1.25
C GLN A 99 2.25 -8.30 2.06
N ALA A 100 2.02 -7.47 3.07
CA ALA A 100 0.82 -7.53 3.91
C ALA A 100 -0.44 -6.98 3.23
N LEU A 101 -0.32 -6.23 2.13
CA LEU A 101 -1.49 -5.78 1.37
C LEU A 101 -2.29 -6.99 0.88
N THR A 102 -3.59 -6.93 1.01
CA THR A 102 -4.49 -7.94 0.41
C THR A 102 -4.54 -7.78 -1.12
N THR A 103 -4.92 -8.84 -1.82
CA THR A 103 -5.12 -8.78 -3.29
C THR A 103 -6.13 -7.70 -3.68
N ALA A 104 -7.22 -7.54 -2.90
CA ALA A 104 -8.20 -6.48 -3.13
C ALA A 104 -7.61 -5.07 -2.95
N GLN A 105 -6.67 -4.89 -2.01
CA GLN A 105 -5.97 -3.62 -1.84
C GLN A 105 -5.02 -3.34 -3.00
N VAL A 106 -4.32 -4.37 -3.51
CA VAL A 106 -3.46 -4.24 -4.70
C VAL A 106 -4.28 -3.86 -5.93
N GLN A 107 -5.42 -4.51 -6.15
CA GLN A 107 -6.35 -4.14 -7.23
C GLN A 107 -6.86 -2.70 -7.12
N ALA A 108 -7.00 -2.20 -5.89
CA ALA A 108 -7.49 -0.85 -5.63
C ALA A 108 -6.43 0.25 -5.77
N LEU A 109 -5.14 -0.10 -5.90
CA LEU A 109 -4.10 0.87 -6.19
C LEU A 109 -4.40 1.60 -7.51
N THR A 110 -4.26 2.90 -7.51
CA THR A 110 -4.35 3.67 -8.74
C THR A 110 -3.17 3.39 -9.66
N THR A 111 -3.32 3.64 -10.96
CA THR A 111 -2.23 3.50 -11.93
C THR A 111 -1.03 4.37 -11.57
N ALA A 112 -1.24 5.58 -11.03
CA ALA A 112 -0.18 6.45 -10.55
C ALA A 112 0.55 5.86 -9.33
N GLN A 113 -0.18 5.21 -8.42
CA GLN A 113 0.42 4.52 -7.27
C GLN A 113 1.27 3.33 -7.73
N VAL A 114 0.78 2.52 -8.67
CA VAL A 114 1.55 1.37 -9.22
C VAL A 114 2.82 1.86 -9.91
N ALA A 115 2.74 2.91 -10.73
CA ALA A 115 3.90 3.50 -11.40
C ALA A 115 4.92 4.09 -10.40
N SER A 116 4.48 4.52 -9.21
CA SER A 116 5.37 5.09 -8.19
C SER A 116 6.09 4.07 -7.33
N LEU A 117 5.66 2.79 -7.31
CA LEU A 117 6.29 1.76 -6.50
C LEU A 117 7.80 1.66 -6.78
N LEU A 118 8.57 1.48 -5.72
CA LEU A 118 9.99 1.20 -5.86
C LEU A 118 10.20 -0.22 -6.44
N THR A 119 11.31 -0.43 -7.12
CA THR A 119 11.68 -1.76 -7.64
C THR A 119 11.73 -2.82 -6.52
N SER A 120 12.22 -2.45 -5.33
CA SER A 120 12.21 -3.31 -4.15
C SER A 120 10.80 -3.66 -3.67
N GLN A 121 9.86 -2.72 -3.79
CA GLN A 121 8.45 -2.95 -3.45
C GLN A 121 7.77 -3.86 -4.48
N VAL A 122 8.07 -3.68 -5.77
CA VAL A 122 7.57 -4.58 -6.84
C VAL A 122 8.11 -5.99 -6.64
N GLN A 123 9.40 -6.15 -6.33
CA GLN A 123 9.99 -7.45 -5.98
C GLN A 123 9.37 -8.09 -4.73
N ALA A 124 8.90 -7.27 -3.80
CA ALA A 124 8.29 -7.75 -2.56
C ALA A 124 6.86 -8.28 -2.77
N LEU A 125 6.17 -7.91 -3.84
CA LEU A 125 4.84 -8.45 -4.13
C LEU A 125 4.86 -9.97 -4.12
N THR A 126 3.86 -10.58 -3.50
CA THR A 126 3.63 -12.02 -3.58
C THR A 126 3.07 -12.40 -4.95
N ASP A 127 3.18 -13.67 -5.33
CA ASP A 127 2.61 -14.16 -6.60
C ASP A 127 1.10 -13.85 -6.68
N ALA A 128 0.36 -14.04 -5.59
CA ALA A 128 -1.06 -13.71 -5.53
C ALA A 128 -1.34 -12.21 -5.73
N GLN A 129 -0.46 -11.34 -5.25
CA GLN A 129 -0.57 -9.91 -5.46
C GLN A 129 -0.23 -9.51 -6.91
N VAL A 130 0.73 -10.19 -7.54
CA VAL A 130 1.06 -9.98 -8.96
C VAL A 130 -0.11 -10.41 -9.85
N VAL A 131 -0.72 -11.56 -9.60
CA VAL A 131 -1.95 -12.01 -10.31
C VAL A 131 -3.12 -11.05 -10.08
N ALA A 132 -3.15 -10.37 -8.94
CA ALA A 132 -4.21 -9.41 -8.61
C ALA A 132 -4.04 -8.03 -9.29
N LEU A 133 -2.90 -7.74 -9.91
CA LEU A 133 -2.76 -6.52 -10.70
C LEU A 133 -3.76 -6.53 -11.85
N THR A 134 -4.38 -5.38 -12.08
CA THR A 134 -5.39 -5.27 -13.16
C THR A 134 -4.72 -5.02 -14.51
N THR A 135 -5.43 -5.35 -15.58
CA THR A 135 -5.01 -5.07 -16.97
C THR A 135 -4.74 -3.58 -17.23
N ASP A 136 -5.31 -2.67 -16.44
CA ASP A 136 -5.04 -1.23 -16.53
C ASP A 136 -3.77 -0.83 -15.74
N GLN A 137 -3.41 -1.59 -14.70
CA GLN A 137 -2.21 -1.35 -13.89
C GLN A 137 -0.94 -1.85 -14.58
N ILE A 138 -1.00 -2.97 -15.29
CA ILE A 138 0.16 -3.60 -15.94
C ILE A 138 0.92 -2.65 -16.88
N PRO A 139 0.28 -1.95 -17.85
CA PRO A 139 1.00 -1.06 -18.76
C PRO A 139 1.57 0.19 -18.07
N THR A 140 1.19 0.48 -16.81
CA THR A 140 1.73 1.63 -16.07
C THR A 140 3.01 1.31 -15.31
N LEU A 141 3.40 0.04 -15.19
CA LEU A 141 4.68 -0.34 -14.63
C LEU A 141 5.83 0.29 -15.45
N LEU A 142 6.80 0.83 -14.75
CA LEU A 142 8.00 1.32 -15.41
C LEU A 142 8.86 0.15 -15.91
N THR A 143 9.65 0.36 -16.96
CA THR A 143 10.58 -0.64 -17.47
C THR A 143 11.51 -1.20 -16.40
N ALA A 144 12.00 -0.33 -15.50
CA ALA A 144 12.81 -0.74 -14.35
C ALA A 144 12.04 -1.63 -13.36
N GLN A 145 10.74 -1.41 -13.19
CA GLN A 145 9.87 -2.24 -12.33
C GLN A 145 9.65 -3.61 -12.98
N VAL A 146 9.41 -3.66 -14.29
CA VAL A 146 9.27 -4.92 -15.05
C VAL A 146 10.56 -5.73 -15.01
N ALA A 147 11.70 -5.10 -15.25
CA ALA A 147 13.02 -5.76 -15.16
C ALA A 147 13.33 -6.26 -13.73
N ALA A 148 12.75 -5.63 -12.71
CA ALA A 148 12.94 -6.01 -11.31
C ALA A 148 12.05 -7.17 -10.85
N LEU A 149 11.00 -7.54 -11.59
CA LEU A 149 10.15 -8.68 -11.25
C LEU A 149 11.00 -9.95 -11.10
N LYS A 150 10.67 -10.77 -10.12
CA LYS A 150 11.26 -12.11 -9.99
C LYS A 150 10.76 -13.02 -11.13
N THR A 151 11.54 -14.03 -11.48
CA THR A 151 11.13 -15.03 -12.49
C THR A 151 9.80 -15.70 -12.11
N GLY A 152 9.59 -16.03 -10.83
CA GLY A 152 8.31 -16.57 -10.34
C GLY A 152 7.15 -15.62 -10.54
N GLN A 153 7.36 -14.32 -10.29
CA GLN A 153 6.34 -13.30 -10.52
C GLN A 153 5.96 -13.16 -12.00
N VAL A 154 6.93 -13.27 -12.91
CA VAL A 154 6.66 -13.25 -14.36
C VAL A 154 5.92 -14.52 -14.78
N ALA A 155 6.28 -15.67 -14.24
CA ALA A 155 5.66 -16.96 -14.57
C ALA A 155 4.18 -17.05 -14.14
N VAL A 156 3.75 -16.26 -13.15
CA VAL A 156 2.35 -16.23 -12.68
C VAL A 156 1.50 -15.12 -13.33
N LEU A 157 2.09 -14.23 -14.14
CA LEU A 157 1.32 -13.23 -14.88
C LEU A 157 0.29 -13.93 -15.78
N GLU A 158 -0.94 -13.47 -15.73
CA GLU A 158 -1.98 -14.00 -16.61
C GLU A 158 -1.71 -13.59 -18.07
N THR A 159 -2.12 -14.42 -19.02
CA THR A 159 -1.94 -14.14 -20.45
C THR A 159 -2.58 -12.80 -20.85
N VAL A 160 -3.74 -12.49 -20.24
CA VAL A 160 -4.47 -11.23 -20.49
C VAL A 160 -3.67 -10.01 -20.05
N ASP A 161 -2.80 -10.15 -19.04
CA ASP A 161 -1.93 -9.10 -18.52
C ASP A 161 -0.63 -9.01 -19.33
N LEU A 162 -0.08 -10.17 -19.69
CA LEU A 162 1.15 -10.23 -20.47
C LEU A 162 1.00 -9.51 -21.83
N VAL A 163 -0.15 -9.66 -22.49
CA VAL A 163 -0.44 -8.98 -23.76
C VAL A 163 -0.67 -7.46 -23.60
N LYS A 164 -0.81 -6.98 -22.35
CA LYS A 164 -0.90 -5.54 -22.06
C LYS A 164 0.45 -4.87 -21.84
N LEU A 165 1.53 -5.66 -21.72
CA LEU A 165 2.85 -5.09 -21.63
C LEU A 165 3.16 -4.29 -22.89
N THR A 166 3.70 -3.09 -22.71
CA THR A 166 4.16 -2.26 -23.82
C THR A 166 5.41 -2.84 -24.47
N THR A 167 5.74 -2.41 -25.69
CA THR A 167 6.97 -2.82 -26.38
C THR A 167 8.20 -2.58 -25.51
N ASP A 168 8.30 -1.42 -24.84
CA ASP A 168 9.43 -1.08 -23.99
C ASP A 168 9.51 -2.00 -22.76
N GLN A 169 8.35 -2.37 -22.19
CA GLN A 169 8.29 -3.32 -21.08
C GLN A 169 8.70 -4.73 -21.49
N ILE A 170 8.27 -5.19 -22.67
CA ILE A 170 8.71 -6.48 -23.23
C ILE A 170 10.23 -6.47 -23.47
N GLN A 171 10.79 -5.41 -24.01
CA GLN A 171 12.23 -5.27 -24.23
C GLN A 171 13.02 -5.18 -22.90
N ALA A 172 12.38 -4.73 -21.82
CA ALA A 172 12.99 -4.65 -20.51
C ALA A 172 13.05 -6.01 -19.78
N LEU A 173 12.33 -7.02 -20.25
CA LEU A 173 12.42 -8.37 -19.68
C LEU A 173 13.83 -8.91 -19.78
N THR A 174 14.35 -9.43 -18.69
CA THR A 174 15.65 -10.09 -18.66
C THR A 174 15.57 -11.48 -19.33
N THR A 175 16.69 -12.00 -19.78
CA THR A 175 16.77 -13.35 -20.35
C THR A 175 16.18 -14.41 -19.41
N ALA A 176 16.45 -14.31 -18.10
CA ALA A 176 15.92 -15.22 -17.09
C ALA A 176 14.39 -15.13 -16.96
N GLN A 177 13.83 -13.93 -17.07
CA GLN A 177 12.37 -13.72 -17.04
C GLN A 177 11.71 -14.30 -18.30
N VAL A 178 12.31 -14.09 -19.48
CA VAL A 178 11.80 -14.67 -20.74
C VAL A 178 11.85 -16.20 -20.69
N GLN A 179 12.92 -16.80 -20.15
CA GLN A 179 13.01 -18.25 -19.95
C GLN A 179 12.03 -18.81 -18.95
N ALA A 180 11.55 -17.99 -18.02
CA ALA A 180 10.56 -18.38 -17.01
C ALA A 180 9.12 -18.32 -17.52
N LEU A 181 8.88 -17.76 -18.71
CA LEU A 181 7.54 -17.75 -19.31
C LEU A 181 7.08 -19.19 -19.56
N THR A 182 5.83 -19.45 -19.24
CA THR A 182 5.20 -20.76 -19.47
C THR A 182 4.75 -20.92 -20.92
N THR A 183 4.54 -22.15 -21.35
CA THR A 183 4.04 -22.45 -22.72
C THR A 183 2.65 -21.86 -23.00
N SER A 184 1.88 -21.55 -21.96
CA SER A 184 0.58 -20.87 -22.10
C SER A 184 0.70 -19.35 -22.25
N GLN A 185 1.87 -18.78 -21.95
CA GLN A 185 2.14 -17.35 -22.04
C GLN A 185 2.81 -16.95 -23.37
N VAL A 186 3.32 -17.92 -24.15
CA VAL A 186 4.04 -17.71 -25.43
C VAL A 186 3.35 -18.37 -26.60
#